data_5e10a3f3d6a74a6efc91f00823c8cd07
#
_entry.id   5e10a3f3d6a74a6efc91f00823c8cd07
#
_cell.length_a   1.000
_cell.length_b   1.000
_cell.length_c   1.000
_cell.angle_alpha   90.00
_cell.angle_beta   90.00
_cell.angle_gamma   90.00
#
_symmetry.space_group_name_H-M   'P 1'
#
loop_
_entity.id
_entity.type
_entity.pdbx_description
1 polymer ?
#
loop_
_entity_poly.entity_id
_entity_poly.type
_entity_poly.pdbx_seq_one_letter_code
_entity_poly.pdbx_strand_id
1 'polypeptide(L)'
;MVQFFKQGAATVYAVETDHRLSDVEKQKLQWAFSGARPVAGTSLKGRFIGPRREMITPWSTNAVEIAQNMGLTGISRIEVFTRVPEGAEPVFDRMLSRLYPDGLNSRVFHVDRRPEPIVHISDIHEYNRTEGLALSPCLLYTSDAADE
;
A
#
# COMPACT_ATOMS: atom_id res chain seq x y z
N MET A 1 4.97 -4.43 12.09
CA MET A 1 5.13 -3.18 12.91
C MET A 1 5.54 -2.07 11.95
N VAL A 2 5.21 -0.78 12.23
CA VAL A 2 5.56 0.33 11.31
C VAL A 2 6.46 1.33 12.02
N GLN A 3 7.58 1.67 11.37
CA GLN A 3 8.51 2.71 11.81
C GLN A 3 8.49 3.86 10.79
N PHE A 4 8.44 5.10 11.30
CA PHE A 4 8.45 6.30 10.46
C PHE A 4 9.82 6.97 10.46
N PHE A 5 10.18 7.54 9.30
CA PHE A 5 11.35 8.39 9.11
C PHE A 5 10.93 9.70 8.46
N LYS A 6 11.43 10.82 8.96
CA LYS A 6 11.15 12.16 8.43
C LYS A 6 12.36 12.70 7.67
N GLN A 7 12.11 13.15 6.43
CA GLN A 7 13.06 13.91 5.64
C GLN A 7 12.52 15.34 5.46
N GLY A 8 13.18 16.28 6.08
CA GLY A 8 12.73 17.67 6.08
C GLY A 8 11.35 17.86 6.73
N ALA A 9 10.59 18.82 6.22
CA ALA A 9 9.27 19.17 6.75
C ALA A 9 8.12 18.41 6.07
N ALA A 10 8.32 17.96 4.85
CA ALA A 10 7.25 17.48 3.98
C ALA A 10 7.22 15.97 3.79
N THR A 11 8.38 15.29 3.76
CA THR A 11 8.46 13.88 3.36
C THR A 11 8.55 12.97 4.56
N VAL A 12 7.78 11.89 4.54
CA VAL A 12 7.77 10.82 5.55
C VAL A 12 7.86 9.48 4.84
N TYR A 13 8.80 8.66 5.26
CA TYR A 13 8.88 7.25 4.87
C TYR A 13 8.25 6.41 5.96
N ALA A 14 7.39 5.48 5.58
CA ALA A 14 6.83 4.47 6.46
C ALA A 14 7.42 3.11 6.08
N VAL A 15 8.05 2.46 7.04
CA VAL A 15 8.71 1.16 6.88
C VAL A 15 7.93 0.13 7.68
N GLU A 16 7.35 -0.85 7.00
CA GLU A 16 6.71 -2.00 7.61
C GLU A 16 7.73 -3.11 7.79
N THR A 17 7.82 -3.62 9.03
CA THR A 17 8.78 -4.65 9.42
C THR A 17 8.13 -5.65 10.37
N ASP A 18 8.61 -6.88 10.38
CA ASP A 18 8.19 -7.96 11.28
C ASP A 18 8.78 -7.82 12.68
N HIS A 19 9.90 -7.12 12.83
CA HIS A 19 10.62 -6.91 14.09
C HIS A 19 10.88 -5.42 14.37
N ARG A 20 11.37 -5.14 15.60
CA ARG A 20 11.81 -3.78 15.95
C ARG A 20 13.19 -3.53 15.38
N LEU A 21 13.32 -2.49 14.56
CA LEU A 21 14.58 -2.10 13.95
C LEU A 21 15.63 -1.74 15.01
N SER A 22 16.80 -2.34 14.91
CA SER A 22 18.00 -2.01 15.67
C SER A 22 18.54 -0.63 15.27
N ASP A 23 19.45 -0.09 16.04
CA ASP A 23 20.03 1.22 15.71
C ASP A 23 20.91 1.17 14.45
N VAL A 24 21.55 0.03 14.19
CA VAL A 24 22.32 -0.20 12.95
C VAL A 24 21.39 -0.21 11.72
N GLU A 25 20.27 -0.89 11.80
CA GLU A 25 19.28 -0.93 10.71
C GLU A 25 18.65 0.44 10.47
N LYS A 26 18.35 1.18 11.54
CA LYS A 26 17.89 2.58 11.41
C LYS A 26 18.92 3.47 10.74
N GLN A 27 20.20 3.32 11.06
CA GLN A 27 21.28 4.08 10.41
C GLN A 27 21.38 3.76 8.92
N LYS A 28 21.29 2.49 8.53
CA LYS A 28 21.26 2.07 7.12
C LYS A 28 20.06 2.68 6.38
N LEU A 29 18.85 2.59 6.95
CA LEU A 29 17.66 3.21 6.37
C LEU A 29 17.76 4.74 6.31
N GLN A 30 18.32 5.36 7.33
CA GLN A 30 18.56 6.79 7.35
C GLN A 30 19.49 7.21 6.20
N TRP A 31 20.53 6.45 5.92
CA TRP A 31 21.42 6.68 4.79
C TRP A 31 20.67 6.48 3.46
N ALA A 32 19.92 5.40 3.30
CA ALA A 32 19.13 5.11 2.11
C ALA A 32 18.07 6.19 1.82
N PHE A 33 17.49 6.79 2.86
CA PHE A 33 16.50 7.88 2.77
C PHE A 33 17.14 9.28 2.82
N SER A 34 18.39 9.42 2.36
CA SER A 34 19.09 10.69 2.26
C SER A 34 19.10 11.51 3.57
N GLY A 35 19.39 10.84 4.69
CA GLY A 35 19.50 11.47 6.00
C GLY A 35 18.16 11.68 6.73
N ALA A 36 17.10 10.99 6.33
CA ALA A 36 15.83 11.03 7.04
C ALA A 36 15.98 10.55 8.49
N ARG A 37 15.39 11.25 9.44
CA ARG A 37 15.52 10.94 10.86
C ARG A 37 14.40 10.00 11.32
N PRO A 38 14.72 8.94 12.08
CA PRO A 38 13.71 8.08 12.66
C PRO A 38 12.85 8.88 13.64
N VAL A 39 11.55 8.63 13.61
CA VAL A 39 10.58 9.26 14.50
C VAL A 39 10.41 8.39 15.74
N ALA A 40 10.49 9.00 16.91
CA ALA A 40 10.15 8.34 18.15
C ALA A 40 8.62 8.13 18.21
N GLY A 41 8.18 6.88 18.28
CA GLY A 41 6.77 6.53 18.33
C GLY A 41 6.21 5.95 17.02
N THR A 42 4.96 5.51 17.10
CA THR A 42 4.26 4.78 16.03
C THR A 42 3.16 5.59 15.36
N SER A 43 3.14 6.91 15.60
CA SER A 43 2.14 7.80 15.01
C SER A 43 2.70 9.17 14.69
N LEU A 44 2.15 9.79 13.65
CA LEU A 44 2.45 11.15 13.21
C LEU A 44 1.15 11.91 13.03
N LYS A 45 1.05 13.08 13.67
CA LYS A 45 -0.09 14.01 13.53
C LYS A 45 0.08 14.86 12.26
N GLY A 46 -1.04 15.20 11.66
CA GLY A 46 -1.12 16.06 10.48
C GLY A 46 -1.85 15.42 9.33
N ARG A 47 -1.91 16.12 8.21
CA ARG A 47 -2.54 15.62 6.97
C ARG A 47 -1.45 15.13 6.03
N PHE A 48 -1.64 13.96 5.44
CA PHE A 48 -0.66 13.36 4.54
C PHE A 48 -1.34 12.83 3.28
N ILE A 49 -0.63 12.90 2.17
CA ILE A 49 -0.96 12.19 0.93
C ILE A 49 0.03 11.05 0.78
N GLY A 50 -0.45 9.90 0.43
CA GLY A 50 0.38 8.72 0.20
C GLY A 50 -0.36 7.66 -0.58
N PRO A 51 0.29 6.53 -0.85
CA PRO A 51 -0.32 5.46 -1.62
C PRO A 51 -1.54 4.87 -0.89
N ARG A 52 -2.43 4.28 -1.66
CA ARG A 52 -3.58 3.55 -1.12
C ARG A 52 -3.08 2.34 -0.33
N ARG A 53 -3.79 1.99 0.75
CA ARG A 53 -3.40 0.88 1.64
C ARG A 53 -3.35 -0.46 0.92
N GLU A 54 -4.29 -0.66 0.01
CA GLU A 54 -4.50 -1.89 -0.74
C GLU A 54 -3.45 -2.12 -1.84
N MET A 55 -2.62 -1.10 -2.11
CA MET A 55 -1.72 -1.10 -3.25
C MET A 55 -0.27 -0.92 -2.80
N ILE A 56 0.58 -1.88 -3.12
CA ILE A 56 2.04 -1.73 -2.99
C ILE A 56 2.53 -1.03 -4.25
N THR A 57 3.23 0.10 -4.09
CA THR A 57 3.75 0.84 -5.23
C THR A 57 4.97 0.13 -5.83
N PRO A 58 5.24 0.30 -7.16
CA PRO A 58 6.49 -0.18 -7.76
C PRO A 58 7.74 0.42 -7.09
N TRP A 59 7.63 1.66 -6.59
CA TRP A 59 8.67 2.29 -5.81
C TRP A 59 8.95 1.51 -4.51
N SER A 60 7.91 1.08 -3.81
CA SER A 60 8.03 0.27 -2.59
C SER A 60 8.74 -1.05 -2.84
N THR A 61 8.41 -1.73 -3.92
CA THR A 61 9.06 -3.00 -4.30
C THR A 61 10.56 -2.81 -4.48
N ASN A 62 10.96 -1.79 -5.24
CA ASN A 62 12.38 -1.47 -5.44
C ASN A 62 13.08 -1.05 -4.13
N ALA A 63 12.40 -0.25 -3.29
CA ALA A 63 12.96 0.19 -2.02
C ALA A 63 13.20 -0.99 -1.06
N VAL A 64 12.29 -1.95 -1.02
CA VAL A 64 12.43 -3.17 -0.22
C VAL A 64 13.58 -4.03 -0.74
N GLU A 65 13.71 -4.19 -2.06
CA GLU A 65 14.81 -4.93 -2.67
C GLU A 65 16.17 -4.28 -2.36
N ILE A 66 16.27 -2.96 -2.46
CA ILE A 66 17.48 -2.21 -2.08
C ILE A 66 17.79 -2.45 -0.60
N ALA A 67 16.79 -2.37 0.27
CA ALA A 67 16.99 -2.62 1.70
C ALA A 67 17.51 -4.04 1.97
N GLN A 68 16.97 -5.05 1.28
CA GLN A 68 17.44 -6.44 1.37
C GLN A 68 18.89 -6.57 0.91
N ASN A 69 19.28 -5.92 -0.20
CA ASN A 69 20.65 -5.91 -0.70
C ASN A 69 21.63 -5.20 0.26
N MET A 70 21.13 -4.27 1.10
CA MET A 70 21.89 -3.67 2.20
C MET A 70 21.99 -4.56 3.44
N GLY A 71 21.44 -5.78 3.38
CA GLY A 71 21.41 -6.74 4.48
C GLY A 71 20.37 -6.40 5.56
N LEU A 72 19.27 -5.71 5.17
CA LEU A 72 18.11 -5.50 6.03
C LEU A 72 17.07 -6.57 5.72
N THR A 73 16.74 -7.39 6.72
CA THR A 73 15.75 -8.47 6.58
C THR A 73 14.45 -8.09 7.29
N GLY A 74 13.35 -8.80 6.98
CA GLY A 74 12.06 -8.61 7.65
C GLY A 74 11.32 -7.32 7.30
N ILE A 75 11.76 -6.57 6.29
CA ILE A 75 11.06 -5.40 5.76
C ILE A 75 10.12 -5.87 4.63
N SER A 76 8.82 -5.67 4.81
CA SER A 76 7.79 -6.08 3.86
C SER A 76 7.33 -4.96 2.93
N ARG A 77 7.36 -3.72 3.41
CA ARG A 77 6.86 -2.57 2.65
C ARG A 77 7.55 -1.27 3.08
N ILE A 78 7.89 -0.43 2.11
CA ILE A 78 8.41 0.93 2.35
C ILE A 78 7.62 1.88 1.44
N GLU A 79 6.98 2.90 2.01
CA GLU A 79 6.19 3.86 1.24
C GLU A 79 6.50 5.29 1.62
N VAL A 80 6.28 6.20 0.68
CA VAL A 80 6.50 7.64 0.85
C VAL A 80 5.18 8.35 1.05
N PHE A 81 5.14 9.22 2.05
CA PHE A 81 4.01 10.10 2.35
C PHE A 81 4.47 11.55 2.29
N THR A 82 3.63 12.40 1.73
CA THR A 82 3.88 13.84 1.67
C THR A 82 2.95 14.56 2.62
N ARG A 83 3.49 15.38 3.48
CA ARG A 83 2.69 16.20 4.40
C ARG A 83 2.00 17.32 3.63
N VAL A 84 0.71 17.47 3.86
CA VAL A 84 -0.09 18.58 3.34
C VAL A 84 -0.05 19.72 4.35
N PRO A 85 0.35 20.95 3.97
CA PRO A 85 0.30 22.10 4.83
C PRO A 85 -1.14 22.39 5.30
N GLU A 86 -1.28 23.02 6.47
CA GLU A 86 -2.57 23.48 6.96
C GLU A 86 -3.15 24.53 6.01
N GLY A 87 -4.43 24.42 5.69
CA GLY A 87 -5.11 25.32 4.76
C GLY A 87 -4.87 25.05 3.28
N ALA A 88 -3.92 24.20 2.92
CA ALA A 88 -3.71 23.82 1.52
C ALA A 88 -4.74 22.80 1.06
N GLU A 89 -5.23 22.97 -0.16
CA GLU A 89 -6.06 21.95 -0.82
C GLU A 89 -5.17 20.83 -1.34
N PRO A 90 -5.44 19.55 -0.97
CA PRO A 90 -4.62 18.44 -1.41
C PRO A 90 -4.91 18.10 -2.87
N VAL A 91 -3.90 18.20 -3.72
CA VAL A 91 -3.96 17.78 -5.15
C VAL A 91 -3.23 16.46 -5.30
N PHE A 92 -3.92 15.42 -5.70
CA PHE A 92 -3.35 14.08 -5.91
C PHE A 92 -4.25 13.23 -6.82
N ASP A 93 -3.68 12.24 -7.46
CA ASP A 93 -4.42 11.24 -8.22
C ASP A 93 -5.13 10.26 -7.26
N ARG A 94 -6.46 10.28 -7.27
CA ARG A 94 -7.29 9.42 -6.41
C ARG A 94 -7.24 7.93 -6.76
N MET A 95 -6.77 7.59 -7.94
CA MET A 95 -6.57 6.20 -8.34
C MET A 95 -5.36 5.58 -7.63
N LEU A 96 -4.28 6.34 -7.50
CA LEU A 96 -3.01 5.89 -6.96
C LEU A 96 -2.80 6.26 -5.49
N SER A 97 -3.33 7.40 -5.08
CA SER A 97 -3.06 8.01 -3.78
C SER A 97 -4.33 8.24 -2.96
N ARG A 98 -4.13 8.44 -1.67
CA ARG A 98 -5.18 8.74 -0.71
C ARG A 98 -4.73 9.85 0.24
N LEU A 99 -5.69 10.66 0.70
CA LEU A 99 -5.50 11.58 1.80
C LEU A 99 -5.67 10.84 3.14
N TYR A 100 -4.75 11.08 4.06
CA TYR A 100 -4.75 10.61 5.44
C TYR A 100 -4.95 11.85 6.35
N PRO A 101 -6.21 12.23 6.66
CA PRO A 101 -6.52 13.47 7.37
C PRO A 101 -6.11 13.42 8.84
N ASP A 102 -6.18 12.25 9.47
CA ASP A 102 -5.96 12.05 10.90
C ASP A 102 -4.52 11.67 11.24
N GLY A 103 -3.62 11.81 10.26
CA GLY A 103 -2.22 11.44 10.41
C GLY A 103 -1.90 10.01 10.01
N LEU A 104 -0.68 9.58 10.34
CA LEU A 104 -0.18 8.23 10.07
C LEU A 104 0.00 7.49 11.40
N ASN A 105 -0.34 6.22 11.43
CA ASN A 105 -0.21 5.36 12.60
C ASN A 105 0.28 3.95 12.22
N SER A 106 0.44 3.09 13.19
CA SER A 106 0.92 1.71 12.99
C SER A 106 0.02 0.85 12.08
N ARG A 107 -1.21 1.27 11.83
CA ARG A 107 -2.17 0.59 10.92
C ARG A 107 -2.23 1.21 9.52
N VAL A 108 -1.26 2.04 9.16
CA VAL A 108 -1.26 2.77 7.88
C VAL A 108 -1.33 1.85 6.67
N PHE A 109 -0.80 0.64 6.76
CA PHE A 109 -0.83 -0.39 5.72
C PHE A 109 -1.89 -1.48 5.95
N HIS A 110 -2.58 -1.42 7.07
CA HIS A 110 -3.58 -2.43 7.41
C HIS A 110 -4.85 -2.27 6.57
N VAL A 111 -5.26 -3.34 5.93
CA VAL A 111 -6.48 -3.43 5.12
C VAL A 111 -7.48 -4.30 5.86
N ASP A 112 -8.58 -3.69 6.29
CA ASP A 112 -9.65 -4.40 7.01
C ASP A 112 -10.66 -5.09 6.06
N ARG A 113 -10.45 -4.95 4.74
CA ARG A 113 -11.36 -5.50 3.73
C ARG A 113 -11.19 -7.01 3.65
N ARG A 114 -12.27 -7.73 3.89
CA ARG A 114 -12.33 -9.16 3.61
C ARG A 114 -12.65 -9.38 2.14
N PRO A 115 -12.01 -10.35 1.46
CA PRO A 115 -12.42 -10.75 0.13
C PRO A 115 -13.89 -11.20 0.17
N GLU A 116 -14.63 -10.89 -0.88
CA GLU A 116 -15.96 -11.47 -1.06
C GLU A 116 -15.83 -12.98 -1.27
N PRO A 117 -16.82 -13.76 -0.82
CA PRO A 117 -16.80 -15.20 -1.06
C PRO A 117 -16.81 -15.49 -2.55
N ILE A 118 -16.15 -16.57 -2.93
CA ILE A 118 -16.19 -17.05 -4.32
C ILE A 118 -17.62 -17.43 -4.65
N VAL A 119 -18.15 -16.85 -5.72
CA VAL A 119 -19.49 -17.18 -6.22
C VAL A 119 -19.37 -18.40 -7.14
N HIS A 120 -20.05 -19.47 -6.80
CA HIS A 120 -20.17 -20.64 -7.66
C HIS A 120 -21.38 -20.47 -8.57
N ILE A 121 -21.14 -20.42 -9.86
CA ILE A 121 -22.18 -20.23 -10.88
C ILE A 121 -22.51 -21.60 -11.45
N SER A 122 -23.74 -22.07 -11.23
CA SER A 122 -24.20 -23.36 -11.75
C SER A 122 -24.79 -23.26 -13.15
N ASP A 123 -25.27 -22.08 -13.54
CA ASP A 123 -25.82 -21.79 -14.86
C ASP A 123 -25.31 -20.44 -15.36
N ILE A 124 -24.32 -20.51 -16.24
CA ILE A 124 -23.68 -19.32 -16.80
C ILE A 124 -24.62 -18.54 -17.74
N HIS A 125 -25.56 -19.19 -18.40
CA HIS A 125 -26.50 -18.52 -19.29
C HIS A 125 -27.51 -17.68 -18.51
N GLU A 126 -28.04 -18.21 -17.42
CA GLU A 126 -28.93 -17.47 -16.53
C GLU A 126 -28.18 -16.34 -15.82
N TYR A 127 -26.98 -16.61 -15.34
CA TYR A 127 -26.12 -15.61 -14.70
C TYR A 127 -25.79 -14.45 -15.65
N ASN A 128 -25.43 -14.76 -16.91
CA ASN A 128 -25.17 -13.76 -17.95
C ASN A 128 -26.38 -12.84 -18.18
N ARG A 129 -27.58 -13.40 -18.15
CA ARG A 129 -28.83 -12.65 -18.34
C ARG A 129 -29.19 -11.79 -17.15
N THR A 130 -29.07 -12.31 -15.92
CA THR A 130 -29.44 -11.61 -14.69
C THR A 130 -28.47 -10.51 -14.31
N GLU A 131 -27.16 -10.77 -14.47
CA GLU A 131 -26.11 -9.79 -14.17
C GLU A 131 -25.80 -8.84 -15.33
N GLY A 132 -26.41 -9.06 -16.50
CA GLY A 132 -26.22 -8.18 -17.65
C GLY A 132 -24.80 -8.17 -18.21
N LEU A 133 -24.08 -9.29 -18.15
CA LEU A 133 -22.69 -9.40 -18.60
C LEU A 133 -22.53 -9.27 -20.12
N ALA A 134 -23.61 -9.42 -20.89
CA ALA A 134 -23.67 -9.30 -22.34
C ALA A 134 -22.67 -10.24 -23.08
N LEU A 135 -22.37 -11.42 -22.48
CA LEU A 135 -21.52 -12.43 -23.10
C LEU A 135 -22.21 -13.04 -24.31
N SER A 136 -21.51 -13.10 -25.42
CA SER A 136 -21.99 -13.79 -26.64
C SER A 136 -22.04 -15.30 -26.46
N PRO A 137 -22.85 -16.04 -27.26
CA PRO A 137 -22.88 -17.51 -27.20
C PRO A 137 -21.50 -18.17 -27.39
N CYS A 138 -20.64 -17.57 -28.19
CA CYS A 138 -19.27 -18.05 -28.40
C CYS A 138 -18.43 -17.94 -27.13
N LEU A 139 -18.52 -16.82 -26.39
CA LEU A 139 -17.80 -16.62 -25.13
C LEU A 139 -18.33 -17.53 -24.03
N LEU A 140 -19.64 -17.77 -23.98
CA LEU A 140 -20.24 -18.70 -23.03
C LEU A 140 -19.74 -20.14 -23.27
N TYR A 141 -19.69 -20.56 -24.54
CA TYR A 141 -19.17 -21.88 -24.90
C TYR A 141 -17.69 -22.06 -24.53
N THR A 142 -16.84 -21.05 -24.75
CA THR A 142 -15.42 -21.14 -24.38
C THR A 142 -15.20 -21.12 -22.87
N SER A 143 -16.06 -20.47 -22.11
CA SER A 143 -16.03 -20.48 -20.65
C SER A 143 -16.38 -21.86 -20.08
N ASP A 144 -17.42 -22.50 -20.64
CA ASP A 144 -17.86 -23.84 -20.23
C ASP A 144 -16.80 -24.91 -20.54
N ALA A 145 -16.11 -24.81 -21.68
CA ALA A 145 -15.04 -25.72 -22.06
C ALA A 145 -13.75 -25.59 -21.26
N ALA A 146 -13.58 -24.52 -20.48
CA ALA A 146 -12.40 -24.31 -19.64
C ALA A 146 -12.51 -25.01 -18.27
N ASP A 147 -13.70 -25.47 -17.91
CA ASP A 147 -13.98 -26.13 -16.62
C ASP A 147 -13.93 -27.67 -16.72
N GLU A 148 -13.68 -28.27 -17.94
CA GLU A 148 -13.39 -29.69 -18.16
C GLU A 148 -11.88 -29.97 -18.13
#